data_36e1f2fcf4a837211d9e2c2e138c2c9a
#
_entry.id   36e1f2fcf4a837211d9e2c2e138c2c9a
#
_cell.length_a   1.000
_cell.length_b   1.000
_cell.length_c   1.000
_cell.angle_alpha   90.00
_cell.angle_beta   90.00
_cell.angle_gamma   90.00
#
_symmetry.space_group_name_H-M   'P 1'
#
loop_
_entity.id
_entity.type
_entity.pdbx_description
1 polymer ?
#
loop_
_entity_poly.entity_id
_entity_poly.type
_entity_poly.pdbx_seq_one_letter_code
_entity_poly.pdbx_strand_id
1 'polypeptide(L)'
;MCILWLPNGTNHRAFMSKLFSPTSLRGLNLRNRTVIAPMCQYSAIDGFVNDWHMVHLGRFAMGGFGLILFEATGVTAEGRISYGDLGIWKDEHVAI
;
A
#
# COMPACT_ATOMS: atom_id res chain seq x y z
N MET A 1 -11.23 -19.63 9.87
CA MET A 1 -12.33 -18.91 9.21
C MET A 1 -13.47 -18.82 10.20
N CYS A 2 -13.57 -17.71 10.95
CA CYS A 2 -14.64 -17.52 11.94
C CYS A 2 -15.76 -16.74 11.26
N ILE A 3 -16.83 -17.42 10.88
CA ILE A 3 -18.05 -16.78 10.40
C ILE A 3 -18.88 -16.45 11.64
N LEU A 4 -18.93 -15.19 12.03
CA LEU A 4 -19.89 -14.68 13.02
C LEU A 4 -21.26 -14.60 12.34
N TRP A 5 -22.10 -15.60 12.66
CA TRP A 5 -23.52 -15.57 12.34
C TRP A 5 -24.23 -14.65 13.35
N LEU A 6 -24.79 -13.53 12.90
CA LEU A 6 -25.61 -12.63 13.72
C LEU A 6 -27.09 -12.92 13.46
N PRO A 7 -27.91 -13.13 14.51
CA PRO A 7 -29.35 -13.38 14.34
C PRO A 7 -30.09 -12.13 13.84
N ASN A 8 -31.07 -12.38 12.98
CA ASN A 8 -31.97 -11.40 12.41
C ASN A 8 -32.71 -10.61 13.50
N GLY A 9 -32.70 -9.28 13.41
CA GLY A 9 -33.74 -8.46 14.04
C GLY A 9 -33.29 -7.41 15.06
N THR A 10 -32.24 -6.66 14.77
CA THR A 10 -32.11 -5.31 15.35
C THR A 10 -31.58 -4.37 14.27
N ASN A 11 -32.32 -3.33 14.00
CA ASN A 11 -31.99 -2.28 13.04
C ASN A 11 -30.81 -1.45 13.61
N HIS A 12 -29.66 -2.09 13.83
CA HIS A 12 -28.42 -1.39 14.03
C HIS A 12 -28.05 -0.82 12.67
N ARG A 13 -28.40 0.45 12.43
CA ARG A 13 -27.60 1.27 11.55
C ARG A 13 -26.17 1.11 12.04
N ALA A 14 -25.44 0.20 11.42
CA ALA A 14 -24.01 0.08 11.63
C ALA A 14 -23.45 1.50 11.42
N PHE A 15 -22.98 2.10 12.49
CA PHE A 15 -22.38 3.44 12.44
C PHE A 15 -21.04 3.24 11.71
N MET A 16 -21.13 3.10 10.39
CA MET A 16 -19.95 2.97 9.55
C MET A 16 -19.17 4.26 9.70
N SER A 17 -18.06 4.20 10.41
CA SER A 17 -17.14 5.34 10.50
C SER A 17 -16.85 5.84 9.10
N LYS A 18 -16.93 7.15 8.88
CA LYS A 18 -16.63 7.77 7.58
C LYS A 18 -15.22 7.37 7.09
N LEU A 19 -14.30 7.13 8.00
CA LEU A 19 -12.94 6.68 7.70
C LEU A 19 -12.92 5.35 6.94
N PHE A 20 -13.79 4.42 7.30
CA PHE A 20 -13.86 3.09 6.68
C PHE A 20 -14.89 2.99 5.55
N SER A 21 -15.57 4.09 5.20
CA SER A 21 -16.46 4.11 4.05
C SER A 21 -15.69 4.23 2.73
N PRO A 22 -16.18 3.62 1.64
CA PRO A 22 -15.58 3.75 0.32
C PRO A 22 -15.46 5.21 -0.13
N THR A 23 -14.50 5.48 -0.99
CA THR A 23 -14.31 6.79 -1.62
C THR A 23 -13.73 6.60 -3.02
N SER A 24 -13.85 7.64 -3.84
CA SER A 24 -13.26 7.66 -5.17
C SER A 24 -12.35 8.88 -5.31
N LEU A 25 -11.18 8.66 -5.90
CA LEU A 25 -10.25 9.70 -6.33
C LEU A 25 -10.23 9.68 -7.87
N ARG A 26 -10.99 10.56 -8.50
CA ARG A 26 -11.27 10.50 -9.95
C ARG A 26 -11.80 9.10 -10.32
N GLY A 27 -11.10 8.35 -11.18
CA GLY A 27 -11.47 7.00 -11.58
C GLY A 27 -11.01 5.87 -10.64
N LEU A 28 -10.25 6.17 -9.57
CA LEU A 28 -9.74 5.17 -8.63
C LEU A 28 -10.72 4.99 -7.47
N ASN A 29 -11.33 3.81 -7.38
CA ASN A 29 -12.23 3.46 -6.28
C ASN A 29 -11.44 2.81 -5.14
N LEU A 30 -11.52 3.40 -3.95
CA LEU A 30 -10.89 2.93 -2.73
C LEU A 30 -11.92 2.33 -1.80
N ARG A 31 -11.61 1.19 -1.19
CA ARG A 31 -12.52 0.50 -0.27
C ARG A 31 -12.72 1.23 1.07
N ASN A 32 -11.80 2.09 1.45
CA ASN A 32 -11.87 2.98 2.61
C ASN A 32 -10.95 4.19 2.39
N ARG A 33 -10.91 5.10 3.36
CA ARG A 33 -10.20 6.38 3.27
C ARG A 33 -8.83 6.38 3.95
N THR A 34 -8.32 5.21 4.34
CA THR A 34 -6.99 5.11 4.95
C THR A 34 -5.92 4.98 3.87
N VAL A 35 -4.85 5.74 4.02
CA VAL A 35 -3.73 5.76 3.08
C VAL A 35 -2.43 5.58 3.85
N ILE A 36 -1.57 4.69 3.39
CA ILE A 36 -0.19 4.61 3.85
C ILE A 36 0.64 5.60 3.04
N ALA A 37 1.23 6.57 3.73
CA ALA A 37 2.15 7.53 3.14
C ALA A 37 3.43 6.84 2.66
N PRO A 38 4.12 7.38 1.63
CA PRO A 38 5.39 6.86 1.18
C PRO A 38 6.46 7.02 2.27
N MET A 39 7.21 5.95 2.53
CA MET A 39 8.25 5.93 3.57
C MET A 39 9.47 5.19 3.04
N CYS A 40 10.55 5.92 2.76
CA CYS A 40 11.79 5.35 2.29
C CYS A 40 12.34 4.31 3.28
N GLN A 41 12.67 3.14 2.78
CA GLN A 41 13.18 2.01 3.56
C GLN A 41 14.70 1.91 3.49
N TYR A 42 15.32 2.54 2.50
CA TYR A 42 16.76 2.53 2.26
C TYR A 42 17.36 1.12 2.18
N SER A 43 16.58 0.17 1.69
CA SER A 43 16.91 -1.25 1.71
C SER A 43 17.05 -1.87 0.31
N ALA A 44 16.90 -1.06 -0.75
CA ALA A 44 17.08 -1.52 -2.11
C ALA A 44 18.57 -1.78 -2.41
N ILE A 45 18.82 -2.73 -3.29
CA ILE A 45 20.16 -3.04 -3.81
C ILE A 45 20.16 -2.75 -5.30
N ASP A 46 20.93 -1.75 -5.73
CA ASP A 46 20.94 -1.26 -7.11
C ASP A 46 19.54 -0.98 -7.69
N GLY A 47 18.67 -0.41 -6.87
CA GLY A 47 17.30 -0.09 -7.23
C GLY A 47 16.31 -1.27 -7.18
N PHE A 48 16.76 -2.49 -6.97
CA PHE A 48 15.87 -3.65 -6.92
C PHE A 48 15.14 -3.76 -5.59
N VAL A 49 13.85 -4.12 -5.67
CA VAL A 49 13.10 -4.57 -4.51
C VAL A 49 13.66 -5.89 -4.00
N ASN A 50 13.42 -6.19 -2.74
CA ASN A 50 13.79 -7.45 -2.10
C ASN A 50 12.74 -7.85 -1.05
N ASP A 51 13.00 -8.93 -0.31
CA ASP A 51 12.08 -9.46 0.70
C ASP A 51 11.67 -8.44 1.76
N TRP A 52 12.54 -7.49 2.09
CA TRP A 52 12.21 -6.40 3.01
C TRP A 52 11.00 -5.60 2.53
N HIS A 53 11.01 -5.19 1.26
CA HIS A 53 9.92 -4.40 0.67
C HIS A 53 8.62 -5.21 0.60
N MET A 54 8.72 -6.51 0.25
CA MET A 54 7.58 -7.41 0.21
C MET A 54 6.92 -7.54 1.59
N VAL A 55 7.71 -7.77 2.64
CA VAL A 55 7.21 -7.87 4.02
C VAL A 55 6.67 -6.52 4.49
N HIS A 56 7.40 -5.42 4.23
CA HIS A 56 7.01 -4.07 4.65
C HIS A 56 5.64 -3.67 4.06
N LEU A 57 5.46 -3.82 2.75
CA LEU A 57 4.22 -3.46 2.07
C LEU A 57 3.10 -4.46 2.34
N GLY A 58 3.45 -5.76 2.40
CA GLY A 58 2.51 -6.84 2.66
C GLY A 58 1.77 -6.69 3.98
N ARG A 59 2.45 -6.25 5.05
CA ARG A 59 1.80 -6.02 6.36
C ARG A 59 0.70 -4.96 6.29
N PHE A 60 0.88 -3.90 5.48
CA PHE A 60 -0.13 -2.87 5.30
C PHE A 60 -1.28 -3.36 4.42
N ALA A 61 -0.97 -4.15 3.38
CA ALA A 61 -1.99 -4.76 2.53
C ALA A 61 -2.88 -5.71 3.36
N MET A 62 -2.29 -6.54 4.23
CA MET A 62 -3.02 -7.39 5.17
C MET A 62 -3.80 -6.59 6.20
N GLY A 63 -3.30 -5.43 6.62
CA GLY A 63 -3.97 -4.49 7.53
C GLY A 63 -5.22 -3.82 6.95
N GLY A 64 -5.45 -3.93 5.65
CA GLY A 64 -6.70 -3.50 5.04
C GLY A 64 -6.77 -2.04 4.66
N PHE A 65 -5.67 -1.36 4.49
CA PHE A 65 -5.62 0.03 4.00
C PHE A 65 -6.24 0.16 2.60
N GLY A 66 -6.85 1.32 2.34
CA GLY A 66 -7.49 1.62 1.05
C GLY A 66 -6.48 1.91 -0.06
N LEU A 67 -5.34 2.51 0.27
CA LEU A 67 -4.25 2.82 -0.65
C LEU A 67 -2.91 2.71 0.06
N ILE A 68 -1.91 2.23 -0.65
CA ILE A 68 -0.52 2.22 -0.19
C ILE A 68 0.30 2.95 -1.25
N LEU A 69 1.04 3.99 -0.84
CA LEU A 69 1.99 4.67 -1.70
C LEU A 69 3.39 4.08 -1.49
N PHE A 70 4.03 3.75 -2.59
CA PHE A 70 5.43 3.31 -2.56
C PHE A 70 6.36 4.44 -2.13
N GLU A 71 7.53 4.08 -1.65
CA GLU A 71 8.60 5.01 -1.32
C GLU A 71 9.15 5.73 -2.55
N ALA A 72 10.02 6.72 -2.32
CA ALA A 72 10.72 7.41 -3.39
C ALA A 72 11.46 6.41 -4.28
N THR A 73 11.23 6.51 -5.59
CA THR A 73 11.75 5.57 -6.59
C THR A 73 12.45 6.37 -7.69
N GLY A 74 13.73 6.12 -7.88
CA GLY A 74 14.54 6.82 -8.86
C GLY A 74 14.17 6.44 -10.30
N VAL A 75 13.92 7.42 -11.16
CA VAL A 75 13.70 7.23 -12.61
C VAL A 75 15.01 7.21 -13.39
N THR A 76 16.11 7.62 -12.76
CA THR A 76 17.50 7.43 -13.22
C THR A 76 18.36 7.01 -12.04
N ALA A 77 19.47 6.35 -12.30
CA ALA A 77 20.38 5.90 -11.24
C ALA A 77 20.97 7.08 -10.43
N GLU A 78 21.25 8.18 -11.11
CA GLU A 78 21.79 9.42 -10.50
C GLU A 78 20.73 10.19 -9.73
N GLY A 79 19.44 10.00 -10.06
CA GLY A 79 18.31 10.69 -9.44
C GLY A 79 17.88 10.10 -8.09
N ARG A 80 18.54 9.05 -7.61
CA ARG A 80 18.29 8.48 -6.28
C ARG A 80 18.62 9.48 -5.18
N ILE A 81 17.82 9.52 -4.13
CA ILE A 81 18.14 10.27 -2.91
C ILE A 81 19.31 9.60 -2.18
N SER A 82 19.30 8.26 -2.16
CA SER A 82 20.36 7.44 -1.58
C SER A 82 20.60 6.17 -2.40
N TYR A 83 21.71 5.48 -2.17
CA TYR A 83 22.01 4.19 -2.82
C TYR A 83 21.01 3.08 -2.45
N GLY A 84 20.30 3.23 -1.33
CA GLY A 84 19.29 2.28 -0.86
C GLY A 84 17.88 2.53 -1.39
N ASP A 85 17.67 3.53 -2.27
CA ASP A 85 16.36 3.82 -2.84
C ASP A 85 16.02 2.83 -3.97
N LEU A 86 14.72 2.60 -4.14
CA LEU A 86 14.20 1.85 -5.28
C LEU A 86 14.46 2.56 -6.61
N GLY A 87 14.41 1.81 -7.68
CA GLY A 87 14.62 2.30 -9.04
C GLY A 87 13.64 1.72 -10.05
N ILE A 88 13.40 2.49 -11.12
CA ILE A 88 12.68 2.07 -12.32
C ILE A 88 13.39 2.55 -13.61
N TRP A 89 14.71 2.68 -13.58
CA TRP A 89 15.51 3.20 -14.70
C TRP A 89 15.95 2.13 -15.71
N LYS A 90 15.60 0.87 -15.50
CA LYS A 90 15.86 -0.25 -16.41
C LYS A 90 14.73 -1.28 -16.33
N ASP A 91 14.53 -2.02 -17.42
CA ASP A 91 13.39 -2.94 -17.55
C ASP A 91 13.45 -4.08 -16.51
N GLU A 92 14.63 -4.50 -16.10
CA GLU A 92 14.81 -5.53 -15.07
C GLU A 92 14.23 -5.15 -13.72
N HIS A 93 14.04 -3.87 -13.42
CA HIS A 93 13.35 -3.41 -12.20
C HIS A 93 11.85 -3.69 -12.21
N VAL A 94 11.26 -3.96 -13.38
CA VAL A 94 9.82 -4.18 -13.56
C VAL A 94 9.46 -5.67 -13.52
N ALA A 95 10.42 -6.54 -13.77
CA ALA A 95 10.24 -7.98 -13.97
C ALA A 95 10.26 -8.82 -12.68
N ILE A 96 9.90 -8.23 -11.53
CA ILE A 96 9.93 -8.93 -10.23
C ILE A 96 8.53 -9.36 -9.81
#